data_3415d52e5a298eabb536e67ff015cb64
#
_entry.id   3415d52e5a298eabb536e67ff015cb64
#
_cell.length_a   1.000
_cell.length_b   1.000
_cell.length_c   1.000
_cell.angle_alpha   90.00
_cell.angle_beta   90.00
_cell.angle_gamma   90.00
#
_symmetry.space_group_name_H-M   'P 1'
#
loop_
_entity.id
_entity.type
_entity.pdbx_description
1 polymer ?
#
loop_
_entity_poly.entity_id
_entity_poly.type
_entity_poly.pdbx_seq_one_letter_code
_entity_poly.pdbx_strand_id
1 'polypeptide(L)'
;MNSPIARTVTCASPSGLHRIGYWEWPCQSGQSQPPTVLCVHGLTRNGRDFDALAERLSHQYRVICPDMAGRGRSDRLANSALYAIPQYLADCVTLVARLDVERLAWVGTSMGGLIGMSLASLQANPIAALVLNDVGPILSAEGLRRIGDYVGKAPSFDSYEACLSYTRTIAAGFGSHDDAGWDMLARHYWVRDGARWRVHYDPRIAEPFAAAGGSGPLSLWPLYDAVACPTLLMRGARSDLLDVATAHDMTQRGPRARLIEFAGVGHAPSLIPDPQIDAVEQFLKECFQ
;
A
#
# COMPACT_ATOMS: atom_id res chain seq x y z
N MET A 1 -21.36 6.91 -8.10
CA MET A 1 -20.07 6.65 -7.45
C MET A 1 -20.16 7.05 -5.99
N ASN A 2 -19.82 6.14 -5.09
CA ASN A 2 -19.78 6.43 -3.65
C ASN A 2 -18.49 7.22 -3.38
N SER A 3 -18.60 8.48 -2.95
CA SER A 3 -17.42 9.29 -2.65
C SER A 3 -16.88 8.91 -1.25
N PRO A 4 -15.57 8.72 -1.10
CA PRO A 4 -14.99 8.41 0.20
C PRO A 4 -15.12 9.58 1.18
N ILE A 5 -15.24 9.24 2.44
CA ILE A 5 -15.29 10.20 3.54
C ILE A 5 -13.87 10.40 4.08
N ALA A 6 -13.41 11.64 4.09
CA ALA A 6 -12.11 11.99 4.65
C ALA A 6 -12.19 12.03 6.19
N ARG A 7 -11.27 11.32 6.85
CA ARG A 7 -11.17 11.26 8.31
C ARG A 7 -9.72 11.40 8.77
N THR A 8 -9.52 11.52 10.07
CA THR A 8 -8.20 11.57 10.70
C THR A 8 -8.17 10.80 12.03
N VAL A 9 -6.99 10.34 12.38
CA VAL A 9 -6.66 9.79 13.70
C VAL A 9 -5.36 10.40 14.20
N THR A 10 -5.27 10.68 15.49
CA THR A 10 -4.03 11.16 16.12
C THR A 10 -3.21 9.97 16.56
N CYS A 11 -1.96 9.94 16.11
CA CYS A 11 -0.95 8.93 16.43
C CYS A 11 0.20 9.55 17.23
N ALA A 12 0.98 8.70 17.87
CA ALA A 12 2.16 9.11 18.63
C ALA A 12 3.45 8.64 17.95
N SER A 13 4.48 9.44 18.05
CA SER A 13 5.85 9.08 17.68
C SER A 13 6.82 9.53 18.78
N PRO A 14 8.07 9.04 18.78
CA PRO A 14 9.10 9.55 19.67
C PRO A 14 9.34 11.08 19.56
N SER A 15 8.90 11.71 18.46
CA SER A 15 9.00 13.15 18.23
C SER A 15 7.72 13.93 18.55
N GLY A 16 6.71 13.30 19.14
CA GLY A 16 5.43 13.91 19.50
C GLY A 16 4.24 13.36 18.72
N LEU A 17 3.13 14.08 18.80
CA LEU A 17 1.88 13.67 18.13
C LEU A 17 1.87 14.10 16.66
N HIS A 18 1.23 13.28 15.81
CA HIS A 18 0.97 13.58 14.42
C HIS A 18 -0.38 12.98 14.00
N ARG A 19 -0.97 13.48 12.93
CA ARG A 19 -2.24 12.99 12.41
C ARG A 19 -2.02 12.12 11.19
N ILE A 20 -2.73 10.99 11.16
CA ILE A 20 -2.88 10.16 9.97
C ILE A 20 -4.24 10.46 9.36
N GLY A 21 -4.25 10.91 8.11
CA GLY A 21 -5.45 11.02 7.29
C GLY A 21 -5.84 9.65 6.74
N TYR A 22 -7.12 9.38 6.61
CA TYR A 22 -7.61 8.19 5.92
C TYR A 22 -8.92 8.45 5.20
N TRP A 23 -9.18 7.64 4.20
CA TRP A 23 -10.36 7.65 3.38
C TRP A 23 -11.22 6.45 3.75
N GLU A 24 -12.49 6.68 4.01
CA GLU A 24 -13.45 5.63 4.34
C GLU A 24 -14.50 5.54 3.25
N TRP A 25 -14.66 4.36 2.65
CA TRP A 25 -15.79 3.98 1.82
C TRP A 25 -16.75 3.17 2.69
N PRO A 26 -17.91 3.76 3.08
CA PRO A 26 -18.92 3.04 3.84
C PRO A 26 -19.46 1.86 3.04
N CYS A 27 -19.75 0.75 3.72
CA CYS A 27 -20.37 -0.40 3.10
C CYS A 27 -21.77 -0.06 2.61
N GLN A 28 -22.11 -0.53 1.40
CA GLN A 28 -23.41 -0.28 0.76
C GLN A 28 -24.42 -1.43 0.95
N SER A 29 -24.01 -2.56 1.54
CA SER A 29 -24.85 -3.75 1.68
C SER A 29 -26.00 -3.60 2.69
N GLY A 30 -26.00 -2.55 3.49
CA GLY A 30 -26.97 -2.36 4.58
C GLY A 30 -26.71 -3.21 5.83
N GLN A 31 -25.62 -3.96 5.89
CA GLN A 31 -25.21 -4.73 7.07
C GLN A 31 -24.86 -3.77 8.22
N SER A 32 -25.28 -4.11 9.44
CA SER A 32 -25.00 -3.30 10.64
C SER A 32 -23.52 -3.32 11.02
N GLN A 33 -22.83 -4.43 10.79
CA GLN A 33 -21.41 -4.63 11.06
C GLN A 33 -20.72 -5.30 9.86
N PRO A 34 -20.49 -4.56 8.77
CA PRO A 34 -19.83 -5.12 7.60
C PRO A 34 -18.36 -5.44 7.91
N PRO A 35 -17.80 -6.50 7.32
CA PRO A 35 -16.37 -6.75 7.44
C PRO A 35 -15.56 -5.55 6.94
N THR A 36 -14.44 -5.27 7.61
CA THR A 36 -13.57 -4.13 7.27
C THR A 36 -12.35 -4.59 6.47
N VAL A 37 -12.04 -3.85 5.42
CA VAL A 37 -10.82 -4.01 4.62
C VAL A 37 -9.95 -2.76 4.78
N LEU A 38 -8.70 -2.95 5.20
CA LEU A 38 -7.70 -1.89 5.33
C LEU A 38 -6.71 -2.00 4.16
N CYS A 39 -6.66 -0.97 3.30
CA CYS A 39 -5.82 -0.92 2.11
C CYS A 39 -4.65 0.06 2.32
N VAL A 40 -3.41 -0.44 2.36
CA VAL A 40 -2.21 0.36 2.66
C VAL A 40 -1.28 0.44 1.45
N HIS A 41 -0.96 1.65 1.05
CA HIS A 41 -0.26 2.01 -0.18
C HIS A 41 1.26 1.79 -0.15
N GLY A 42 1.89 1.85 -1.32
CA GLY A 42 3.35 1.80 -1.51
C GLY A 42 4.07 3.09 -1.05
N LEU A 43 5.40 3.05 -1.06
CA LEU A 43 6.31 4.02 -0.42
C LEU A 43 5.99 5.49 -0.73
N THR A 44 5.81 5.86 -2.01
CA THR A 44 5.60 7.26 -2.45
C THR A 44 4.14 7.59 -2.75
N ARG A 45 3.23 6.65 -2.54
CA ARG A 45 1.84 6.73 -2.91
C ARG A 45 0.97 7.19 -1.74
N ASN A 46 -0.34 7.16 -1.88
CA ASN A 46 -1.31 7.50 -0.83
C ASN A 46 -2.57 6.63 -0.93
N GLY A 47 -3.49 6.76 0.00
CA GLY A 47 -4.68 5.93 0.12
C GLY A 47 -5.61 5.97 -1.11
N ARG A 48 -5.52 7.02 -1.94
CA ARG A 48 -6.35 7.17 -3.14
C ARG A 48 -5.91 6.28 -4.32
N ASP A 49 -4.79 5.56 -4.20
CA ASP A 49 -4.41 4.52 -5.15
C ASP A 49 -5.41 3.36 -5.20
N PHE A 50 -6.17 3.19 -4.14
CA PHE A 50 -7.14 2.12 -4.01
C PHE A 50 -8.56 2.52 -4.45
N ASP A 51 -8.77 3.69 -5.06
CA ASP A 51 -10.12 4.20 -5.40
C ASP A 51 -10.94 3.18 -6.18
N ALA A 52 -10.38 2.56 -7.23
CA ALA A 52 -11.09 1.56 -8.04
C ALA A 52 -11.42 0.30 -7.23
N LEU A 53 -10.45 -0.23 -6.50
CA LEU A 53 -10.64 -1.40 -5.64
C LEU A 53 -11.65 -1.09 -4.52
N ALA A 54 -11.50 0.06 -3.85
CA ALA A 54 -12.33 0.44 -2.73
C ALA A 54 -13.80 0.70 -3.14
N GLU A 55 -14.01 1.29 -4.32
CA GLU A 55 -15.36 1.45 -4.88
C GLU A 55 -16.04 0.08 -5.08
N ARG A 56 -15.33 -0.88 -5.71
CA ARG A 56 -15.84 -2.24 -5.92
C ARG A 56 -16.11 -2.96 -4.59
N LEU A 57 -15.16 -2.95 -3.67
CA LEU A 57 -15.29 -3.64 -2.40
C LEU A 57 -16.35 -3.03 -1.50
N SER A 58 -16.63 -1.71 -1.62
CA SER A 58 -17.60 -1.02 -0.78
C SER A 58 -19.05 -1.55 -0.93
N HIS A 59 -19.33 -2.34 -1.96
CA HIS A 59 -20.62 -3.02 -2.07
C HIS A 59 -20.87 -4.03 -0.93
N GLN A 60 -19.81 -4.63 -0.36
CA GLN A 60 -19.93 -5.66 0.68
C GLN A 60 -19.09 -5.39 1.93
N TYR A 61 -18.10 -4.51 1.84
CA TYR A 61 -17.12 -4.24 2.89
C TYR A 61 -17.10 -2.75 3.26
N ARG A 62 -16.73 -2.45 4.50
CA ARG A 62 -16.25 -1.12 4.88
C ARG A 62 -14.78 -1.03 4.50
N VAL A 63 -14.41 -0.10 3.61
CA VAL A 63 -13.02 -0.01 3.11
C VAL A 63 -12.35 1.24 3.68
N ILE A 64 -11.14 1.05 4.21
CA ILE A 64 -10.34 2.09 4.85
C ILE A 64 -9.00 2.18 4.14
N CYS A 65 -8.65 3.36 3.66
CA CYS A 65 -7.39 3.61 2.93
C CYS A 65 -6.63 4.76 3.62
N PRO A 66 -5.69 4.48 4.53
CA PRO A 66 -4.89 5.51 5.16
C PRO A 66 -3.89 6.13 4.18
N ASP A 67 -3.58 7.39 4.41
CA ASP A 67 -2.38 8.03 3.93
C ASP A 67 -1.30 7.85 5.02
N MET A 68 -0.25 7.10 4.77
CA MET A 68 0.81 6.91 5.77
C MET A 68 1.52 8.23 6.08
N ALA A 69 2.11 8.36 7.27
CA ALA A 69 2.79 9.59 7.69
C ALA A 69 3.68 10.17 6.60
N GLY A 70 3.55 11.46 6.33
CA GLY A 70 4.27 12.17 5.27
C GLY A 70 3.70 12.00 3.86
N ARG A 71 2.54 11.37 3.67
CA ARG A 71 1.86 11.23 2.36
C ARG A 71 0.45 11.77 2.44
N GLY A 72 -0.05 12.19 1.28
CA GLY A 72 -1.44 12.62 1.14
C GLY A 72 -1.83 13.68 2.17
N ARG A 73 -2.85 13.38 2.96
CA ARG A 73 -3.41 14.27 3.99
C ARG A 73 -2.80 14.08 5.39
N SER A 74 -1.86 13.14 5.55
CA SER A 74 -1.18 12.90 6.82
C SER A 74 -0.11 13.93 7.10
N ASP A 75 0.11 14.19 8.39
CA ASP A 75 1.15 15.13 8.82
C ASP A 75 2.55 14.62 8.42
N ARG A 76 3.46 15.54 8.20
CA ARG A 76 4.89 15.25 8.05
C ARG A 76 5.50 15.04 9.42
N LEU A 77 6.37 14.03 9.55
CA LEU A 77 7.08 13.78 10.80
C LEU A 77 8.20 14.82 11.00
N ALA A 78 8.35 15.29 12.24
CA ALA A 78 9.41 16.22 12.59
C ALA A 78 10.80 15.59 12.39
N ASN A 79 10.95 14.31 12.79
CA ASN A 79 12.15 13.51 12.57
C ASN A 79 11.94 12.56 11.40
N SER A 80 12.67 12.75 10.31
CA SER A 80 12.59 11.94 9.09
C SER A 80 13.06 10.49 9.28
N ALA A 81 13.92 10.20 10.26
CA ALA A 81 14.34 8.84 10.60
C ALA A 81 13.16 7.94 11.03
N LEU A 82 12.03 8.52 11.41
CA LEU A 82 10.82 7.79 11.78
C LEU A 82 9.95 7.38 10.57
N TYR A 83 10.30 7.76 9.35
CA TYR A 83 9.65 7.22 8.15
C TYR A 83 10.09 5.77 7.90
N ALA A 84 9.76 4.89 8.82
CA ALA A 84 10.19 3.50 8.86
C ALA A 84 9.05 2.56 9.27
N ILE A 85 9.17 1.28 8.91
CA ILE A 85 8.13 0.26 9.18
C ILE A 85 7.66 0.25 10.64
N PRO A 86 8.52 0.33 11.67
CA PRO A 86 8.04 0.32 13.07
C PRO A 86 7.08 1.47 13.40
N GLN A 87 7.33 2.70 12.90
CA GLN A 87 6.42 3.82 13.12
C GLN A 87 5.12 3.64 12.34
N TYR A 88 5.20 3.22 11.07
CA TYR A 88 4.01 2.96 10.26
C TYR A 88 3.13 1.86 10.87
N LEU A 89 3.75 0.82 11.44
CA LEU A 89 3.05 -0.23 12.15
C LEU A 89 2.30 0.33 13.38
N ALA A 90 2.97 1.15 14.20
CA ALA A 90 2.35 1.79 15.37
C ALA A 90 1.17 2.70 14.98
N ASP A 91 1.31 3.45 13.88
CA ASP A 91 0.24 4.30 13.33
C ASP A 91 -0.96 3.46 12.87
N CYS A 92 -0.70 2.33 12.20
CA CYS A 92 -1.75 1.40 11.77
C CYS A 92 -2.45 0.73 12.95
N VAL A 93 -1.73 0.33 14.00
CA VAL A 93 -2.34 -0.21 15.23
C VAL A 93 -3.26 0.82 15.87
N THR A 94 -2.83 2.09 15.96
CA THR A 94 -3.66 3.19 16.45
C THR A 94 -4.91 3.39 15.58
N LEU A 95 -4.77 3.32 14.26
CA LEU A 95 -5.89 3.42 13.32
C LEU A 95 -6.87 2.26 13.54
N VAL A 96 -6.39 1.01 13.63
CA VAL A 96 -7.24 -0.17 13.86
C VAL A 96 -8.05 -0.02 15.16
N ALA A 97 -7.41 0.42 16.25
CA ALA A 97 -8.09 0.71 17.51
C ALA A 97 -9.16 1.81 17.35
N ARG A 98 -8.89 2.84 16.54
CA ARG A 98 -9.86 3.92 16.24
C ARG A 98 -11.05 3.43 15.42
N LEU A 99 -10.86 2.40 14.57
CA LEU A 99 -11.91 1.84 13.73
C LEU A 99 -12.90 0.97 14.51
N ASP A 100 -12.54 0.56 15.74
CA ASP A 100 -13.33 -0.31 16.63
C ASP A 100 -13.70 -1.64 15.95
N VAL A 101 -12.69 -2.32 15.40
CA VAL A 101 -12.84 -3.60 14.72
C VAL A 101 -11.92 -4.65 15.34
N GLU A 102 -12.47 -5.83 15.64
CA GLU A 102 -11.70 -6.96 16.19
C GLU A 102 -10.97 -7.75 15.09
N ARG A 103 -11.54 -7.79 13.90
CA ARG A 103 -11.01 -8.52 12.75
C ARG A 103 -11.16 -7.71 11.47
N LEU A 104 -10.14 -7.76 10.64
CA LEU A 104 -10.13 -7.06 9.34
C LEU A 104 -9.36 -7.86 8.28
N ALA A 105 -9.61 -7.56 7.01
CA ALA A 105 -8.70 -7.91 5.93
C ALA A 105 -7.69 -6.80 5.70
N TRP A 106 -6.47 -7.18 5.33
CA TRP A 106 -5.42 -6.26 4.96
C TRP A 106 -5.05 -6.42 3.49
N VAL A 107 -5.03 -5.33 2.73
CA VAL A 107 -4.53 -5.29 1.35
C VAL A 107 -3.35 -4.31 1.34
N GLY A 108 -2.14 -4.82 1.16
CA GLY A 108 -0.93 -4.00 1.22
C GLY A 108 -0.14 -4.05 -0.08
N THR A 109 0.12 -2.88 -0.69
CA THR A 109 1.01 -2.78 -1.85
C THR A 109 2.41 -2.43 -1.40
N SER A 110 3.42 -3.24 -1.79
CA SER A 110 4.84 -2.94 -1.54
C SER A 110 5.08 -2.64 -0.05
N MET A 111 5.47 -1.42 0.32
CA MET A 111 5.60 -0.97 1.73
C MET A 111 4.37 -1.33 2.57
N GLY A 112 3.16 -1.13 2.04
CA GLY A 112 1.91 -1.48 2.74
C GLY A 112 1.79 -2.97 3.03
N GLY A 113 2.33 -3.83 2.15
CA GLY A 113 2.44 -5.27 2.37
C GLY A 113 3.47 -5.63 3.45
N LEU A 114 4.61 -4.93 3.51
CA LEU A 114 5.60 -5.11 4.59
C LEU A 114 5.01 -4.77 5.96
N ILE A 115 4.24 -3.68 6.04
CA ILE A 115 3.54 -3.29 7.27
C ILE A 115 2.51 -4.37 7.66
N GLY A 116 1.71 -4.85 6.69
CA GLY A 116 0.71 -5.90 6.90
C GLY A 116 1.34 -7.22 7.35
N MET A 117 2.42 -7.66 6.69
CA MET A 117 3.18 -8.85 7.07
C MET A 117 3.75 -8.72 8.49
N SER A 118 4.29 -7.54 8.83
CA SER A 118 4.81 -7.27 10.18
C SER A 118 3.70 -7.32 11.23
N LEU A 119 2.52 -6.76 10.96
CA LEU A 119 1.37 -6.83 11.88
C LEU A 119 0.84 -8.26 12.00
N ALA A 120 0.68 -8.97 10.86
CA ALA A 120 0.15 -10.34 10.82
C ALA A 120 1.07 -11.36 11.51
N SER A 121 2.37 -11.06 11.68
CA SER A 121 3.32 -11.92 12.39
C SER A 121 3.22 -11.81 13.92
N LEU A 122 2.53 -10.81 14.45
CA LEU A 122 2.36 -10.62 15.89
C LEU A 122 1.28 -11.55 16.44
N GLN A 123 1.45 -11.97 17.71
CA GLN A 123 0.40 -12.73 18.40
C GLN A 123 -0.85 -11.84 18.62
N ALA A 124 -2.02 -12.45 18.58
CA ALA A 124 -3.31 -11.77 18.78
C ALA A 124 -3.54 -10.57 17.84
N ASN A 125 -2.96 -10.58 16.63
CA ASN A 125 -3.19 -9.53 15.64
C ASN A 125 -4.61 -9.61 15.06
N PRO A 126 -5.16 -8.50 14.56
CA PRO A 126 -6.53 -8.43 14.05
C PRO A 126 -6.68 -8.91 12.59
N ILE A 127 -5.59 -9.31 11.90
CA ILE A 127 -5.64 -9.61 10.46
C ILE A 127 -6.24 -11.01 10.24
N ALA A 128 -7.44 -11.06 9.68
CA ALA A 128 -8.14 -12.29 9.33
C ALA A 128 -7.83 -12.80 7.91
N ALA A 129 -7.39 -11.90 7.03
CA ALA A 129 -6.97 -12.22 5.66
C ALA A 129 -5.93 -11.19 5.20
N LEU A 130 -4.87 -11.63 4.54
CA LEU A 130 -3.76 -10.79 4.11
C LEU A 130 -3.59 -10.86 2.58
N VAL A 131 -3.57 -9.71 1.91
CA VAL A 131 -3.19 -9.58 0.51
C VAL A 131 -1.85 -8.84 0.45
N LEU A 132 -0.83 -9.52 -0.06
CA LEU A 132 0.49 -8.98 -0.35
C LEU A 132 0.57 -8.66 -1.85
N ASN A 133 0.53 -7.38 -2.19
CA ASN A 133 0.63 -6.94 -3.57
C ASN A 133 2.07 -6.60 -3.91
N ASP A 134 2.71 -7.53 -4.59
CA ASP A 134 4.06 -7.49 -5.18
C ASP A 134 5.17 -7.19 -4.17
N VAL A 135 5.13 -7.87 -3.04
CA VAL A 135 6.16 -7.81 -2.01
C VAL A 135 6.26 -9.13 -1.26
N GLY A 136 7.48 -9.46 -0.83
CA GLY A 136 7.77 -10.66 -0.07
C GLY A 136 8.82 -10.41 1.02
N PRO A 137 9.29 -11.49 1.66
CA PRO A 137 10.25 -11.43 2.76
C PRO A 137 11.69 -11.14 2.30
N ILE A 138 11.96 -11.18 1.01
CA ILE A 138 13.22 -10.76 0.40
C ILE A 138 12.91 -9.70 -0.65
N LEU A 139 13.61 -8.60 -0.61
CA LEU A 139 13.50 -7.51 -1.58
C LEU A 139 14.74 -7.49 -2.45
N SER A 140 14.55 -7.49 -3.77
CA SER A 140 15.63 -7.45 -4.73
C SER A 140 16.41 -6.13 -4.65
N ALA A 141 17.73 -6.21 -4.66
CA ALA A 141 18.59 -5.03 -4.67
C ALA A 141 18.39 -4.16 -5.92
N GLU A 142 18.05 -4.79 -7.06
CA GLU A 142 17.75 -4.09 -8.32
C GLU A 142 16.47 -3.25 -8.19
N GLY A 143 15.38 -3.84 -7.69
CA GLY A 143 14.12 -3.14 -7.45
C GLY A 143 14.29 -2.00 -6.45
N LEU A 144 15.01 -2.21 -5.35
CA LEU A 144 15.31 -1.16 -4.37
C LEU A 144 16.14 -0.02 -4.98
N ARG A 145 17.14 -0.32 -5.82
CA ARG A 145 17.92 0.71 -6.51
C ARG A 145 17.04 1.55 -7.43
N ARG A 146 16.21 0.90 -8.28
CA ARG A 146 15.27 1.60 -9.16
C ARG A 146 14.32 2.52 -8.37
N ILE A 147 13.79 2.05 -7.23
CA ILE A 147 12.95 2.87 -6.35
C ILE A 147 13.76 4.07 -5.83
N GLY A 148 15.01 3.86 -5.40
CA GLY A 148 15.92 4.90 -4.97
C GLY A 148 16.21 5.97 -6.03
N ASP A 149 16.11 5.62 -7.33
CA ASP A 149 16.33 6.55 -8.42
C ASP A 149 15.30 7.66 -8.52
N TYR A 150 14.10 7.52 -7.96
CA TYR A 150 13.05 8.54 -8.00
C TYR A 150 12.56 9.02 -6.62
N VAL A 151 12.72 8.21 -5.57
CA VAL A 151 12.31 8.58 -4.21
C VAL A 151 13.08 9.82 -3.73
N GLY A 152 12.35 10.80 -3.22
CA GLY A 152 12.93 12.04 -2.68
C GLY A 152 13.31 13.10 -3.72
N LYS A 153 13.30 12.79 -5.02
CA LYS A 153 13.67 13.79 -6.06
C LYS A 153 12.68 14.97 -6.17
N ALA A 154 11.47 14.83 -5.68
CA ALA A 154 10.46 15.87 -5.56
C ALA A 154 10.36 16.81 -6.79
N PRO A 155 10.18 16.28 -8.01
CA PRO A 155 10.03 17.12 -9.19
C PRO A 155 8.80 18.02 -9.06
N SER A 156 8.82 19.18 -9.73
CA SER A 156 7.67 20.06 -9.83
C SER A 156 7.44 20.52 -11.26
N PHE A 157 6.19 20.68 -11.66
CA PHE A 157 5.78 20.98 -13.02
C PHE A 157 4.81 22.16 -13.08
N ASP A 158 4.74 22.81 -14.23
CA ASP A 158 3.85 23.95 -14.46
C ASP A 158 2.45 23.51 -14.89
N SER A 159 2.29 22.27 -15.42
CA SER A 159 1.00 21.76 -15.87
C SER A 159 0.75 20.34 -15.36
N TYR A 160 -0.54 19.95 -15.34
CA TYR A 160 -0.95 18.60 -14.97
C TYR A 160 -0.57 17.57 -16.04
N GLU A 161 -0.55 17.97 -17.31
CA GLU A 161 -0.12 17.13 -18.44
C GLU A 161 1.34 16.69 -18.27
N ALA A 162 2.21 17.60 -17.80
CA ALA A 162 3.60 17.27 -17.49
C ALA A 162 3.69 16.28 -16.30
N CYS A 163 2.84 16.46 -15.29
CA CYS A 163 2.70 15.51 -14.17
C CYS A 163 2.27 14.13 -14.67
N LEU A 164 1.27 14.06 -15.53
CA LEU A 164 0.76 12.82 -16.11
C LEU A 164 1.84 12.10 -16.94
N SER A 165 2.56 12.85 -17.76
CA SER A 165 3.68 12.31 -18.55
C SER A 165 4.78 11.72 -17.65
N TYR A 166 5.15 12.43 -16.60
CA TYR A 166 6.13 11.93 -15.62
C TYR A 166 5.61 10.70 -14.87
N THR A 167 4.33 10.68 -14.49
CA THR A 167 3.71 9.51 -13.83
C THR A 167 3.78 8.28 -14.73
N ARG A 168 3.49 8.41 -16.04
CA ARG A 168 3.64 7.32 -17.02
C ARG A 168 5.08 6.77 -17.05
N THR A 169 6.08 7.62 -16.85
CA THR A 169 7.48 7.20 -16.84
C THR A 169 7.84 6.41 -15.57
N ILE A 170 7.52 6.94 -14.38
CA ILE A 170 7.93 6.31 -13.12
C ILE A 170 7.05 5.10 -12.75
N ALA A 171 5.81 5.05 -13.24
CA ALA A 171 4.87 3.98 -13.00
C ALA A 171 4.72 3.03 -14.21
N ALA A 172 5.62 3.07 -15.18
CA ALA A 172 5.58 2.19 -16.36
C ALA A 172 5.49 0.69 -16.00
N GLY A 173 6.08 0.31 -14.85
CA GLY A 173 5.99 -1.04 -14.31
C GLY A 173 4.60 -1.47 -13.83
N PHE A 174 3.64 -0.55 -13.65
CA PHE A 174 2.29 -0.89 -13.17
C PHE A 174 1.40 -1.57 -14.24
N GLY A 175 1.94 -1.74 -15.45
CA GLY A 175 1.26 -2.34 -16.58
C GLY A 175 0.65 -1.32 -17.52
N SER A 176 -0.12 -1.83 -18.49
CA SER A 176 -0.78 -0.97 -19.48
C SER A 176 -2.09 -0.42 -18.93
N HIS A 177 -2.30 0.88 -19.10
CA HIS A 177 -3.52 1.58 -18.73
C HIS A 177 -3.99 2.46 -19.90
N ASP A 178 -5.28 2.68 -20.01
CA ASP A 178 -5.86 3.73 -20.83
C ASP A 178 -5.64 5.12 -20.18
N ASP A 179 -6.11 6.17 -20.82
CA ASP A 179 -5.93 7.53 -20.30
C ASP A 179 -6.64 7.74 -18.95
N ALA A 180 -7.78 7.11 -18.73
CA ALA A 180 -8.50 7.17 -17.46
C ALA A 180 -7.72 6.49 -16.32
N GLY A 181 -7.15 5.31 -16.56
CA GLY A 181 -6.31 4.60 -15.61
C GLY A 181 -5.04 5.37 -15.26
N TRP A 182 -4.40 6.00 -16.25
CA TRP A 182 -3.25 6.87 -16.00
C TRP A 182 -3.62 8.12 -15.20
N ASP A 183 -4.79 8.71 -15.45
CA ASP A 183 -5.29 9.82 -14.64
C ASP A 183 -5.58 9.38 -13.20
N MET A 184 -6.15 8.20 -12.97
CA MET A 184 -6.33 7.64 -11.63
C MET A 184 -5.01 7.52 -10.86
N LEU A 185 -3.93 7.10 -11.50
CA LEU A 185 -2.59 6.99 -10.91
C LEU A 185 -1.94 8.36 -10.64
N ALA A 186 -2.29 9.39 -11.40
CA ALA A 186 -1.67 10.71 -11.31
C ALA A 186 -2.43 11.68 -10.40
N ARG A 187 -3.77 11.71 -10.47
CA ARG A 187 -4.61 12.78 -9.90
C ARG A 187 -4.40 13.04 -8.40
N HIS A 188 -4.02 12.04 -7.62
CA HIS A 188 -3.80 12.17 -6.18
C HIS A 188 -2.31 12.07 -5.79
N TYR A 189 -1.46 11.66 -6.73
CA TYR A 189 -0.01 11.67 -6.56
C TYR A 189 0.57 13.08 -6.61
N TRP A 190 -0.10 13.98 -7.31
CA TRP A 190 0.28 15.37 -7.47
C TRP A 190 -0.67 16.29 -6.72
N VAL A 191 -0.13 17.37 -6.16
CA VAL A 191 -0.89 18.42 -5.49
C VAL A 191 -0.45 19.77 -6.01
N ARG A 192 -1.41 20.69 -6.18
CA ARG A 192 -1.13 22.05 -6.58
C ARG A 192 -0.57 22.84 -5.39
N ASP A 193 0.55 23.53 -5.61
CA ASP A 193 1.21 24.42 -4.66
C ASP A 193 1.52 25.74 -5.36
N GLY A 194 0.69 26.75 -5.11
CA GLY A 194 0.72 28.00 -5.87
C GLY A 194 0.49 27.78 -7.38
N ALA A 195 1.44 28.21 -8.19
CA ALA A 195 1.40 28.07 -9.64
C ALA A 195 1.91 26.71 -10.15
N ARG A 196 2.50 25.89 -9.29
CA ARG A 196 3.15 24.63 -9.68
C ARG A 196 2.46 23.39 -9.11
N TRP A 197 2.72 22.27 -9.73
CA TRP A 197 2.37 20.94 -9.24
C TRP A 197 3.61 20.29 -8.62
N ARG A 198 3.44 19.63 -7.46
CA ARG A 198 4.49 18.89 -6.77
C ARG A 198 3.98 17.53 -6.29
N VAL A 199 4.88 16.63 -5.99
CA VAL A 199 4.53 15.33 -5.39
C VAL A 199 3.80 15.50 -4.06
N HIS A 200 2.78 14.66 -3.82
CA HIS A 200 1.95 14.72 -2.62
C HIS A 200 2.52 13.83 -1.49
N TYR A 201 3.84 13.88 -1.31
CA TYR A 201 4.53 13.24 -0.20
C TYR A 201 5.69 14.11 0.31
N ASP A 202 6.21 13.80 1.51
CA ASP A 202 7.41 14.43 2.06
C ASP A 202 8.66 13.82 1.42
N PRO A 203 9.48 14.56 0.68
CA PRO A 203 10.70 14.02 0.05
C PRO A 203 11.68 13.38 1.05
N ARG A 204 11.63 13.77 2.33
CA ARG A 204 12.49 13.22 3.38
C ARG A 204 12.25 11.74 3.69
N ILE A 205 11.20 11.11 3.13
CA ILE A 205 11.03 9.65 3.18
C ILE A 205 12.20 8.90 2.52
N ALA A 206 12.95 9.56 1.66
CA ALA A 206 14.16 9.02 1.03
C ALA A 206 15.31 8.79 2.02
N GLU A 207 15.39 9.55 3.09
CA GLU A 207 16.53 9.50 4.02
C GLU A 207 16.68 8.12 4.69
N PRO A 208 15.67 7.58 5.39
CA PRO A 208 15.77 6.25 5.98
C PRO A 208 15.78 5.13 4.91
N PHE A 209 15.13 5.35 3.76
CA PHE A 209 15.19 4.40 2.65
C PHE A 209 16.62 4.24 2.10
N ALA A 210 17.32 5.34 1.90
CA ALA A 210 18.72 5.33 1.46
C ALA A 210 19.64 4.69 2.51
N ALA A 211 19.40 4.95 3.80
CA ALA A 211 20.18 4.35 4.89
C ALA A 211 19.98 2.82 4.96
N ALA A 212 18.77 2.32 4.72
CA ALA A 212 18.48 0.89 4.71
C ALA A 212 19.12 0.14 3.54
N GLY A 213 19.27 0.78 2.37
CA GLY A 213 19.88 0.18 1.17
C GLY A 213 21.36 -0.17 1.30
N GLY A 214 22.06 0.36 2.32
CA GLY A 214 23.47 0.03 2.62
C GLY A 214 23.68 -1.21 3.51
N SER A 215 22.61 -1.81 4.06
CA SER A 215 22.70 -2.85 5.10
C SER A 215 22.74 -4.29 4.56
N GLY A 216 22.80 -4.51 3.25
CA GLY A 216 22.69 -5.84 2.63
C GLY A 216 21.23 -6.36 2.60
N PRO A 217 20.98 -7.55 2.04
CA PRO A 217 19.63 -8.10 1.96
C PRO A 217 19.11 -8.45 3.34
N LEU A 218 18.10 -7.71 3.79
CA LEU A 218 17.37 -8.02 5.02
C LEU A 218 16.37 -9.16 4.73
N SER A 219 16.55 -10.30 5.40
CA SER A 219 15.60 -11.40 5.32
C SER A 219 14.47 -11.22 6.34
N LEU A 220 13.25 -11.09 5.85
CA LEU A 220 12.02 -11.02 6.65
C LEU A 220 11.28 -12.37 6.71
N TRP A 221 11.93 -13.48 6.33
CA TRP A 221 11.34 -14.81 6.41
C TRP A 221 10.76 -15.15 7.77
N PRO A 222 11.43 -14.82 8.92
CA PRO A 222 10.84 -15.09 10.23
C PRO A 222 9.49 -14.41 10.45
N LEU A 223 9.27 -13.20 9.90
CA LEU A 223 7.97 -12.52 9.96
C LEU A 223 6.95 -13.23 9.07
N TYR A 224 7.32 -13.57 7.83
CA TYR A 224 6.43 -14.25 6.91
C TYR A 224 6.00 -15.64 7.43
N ASP A 225 6.95 -16.40 7.98
CA ASP A 225 6.67 -17.73 8.53
C ASP A 225 5.75 -17.70 9.75
N ALA A 226 5.71 -16.59 10.48
CA ALA A 226 4.82 -16.37 11.61
C ALA A 226 3.39 -15.96 11.25
N VAL A 227 3.14 -15.60 9.97
CA VAL A 227 1.78 -15.27 9.49
C VAL A 227 0.92 -16.54 9.52
N ALA A 228 -0.24 -16.46 10.19
CA ALA A 228 -1.15 -17.59 10.37
C ALA A 228 -2.47 -17.47 9.58
N CYS A 229 -2.82 -16.27 9.09
CA CYS A 229 -4.06 -16.06 8.35
C CYS A 229 -3.94 -16.47 6.88
N PRO A 230 -5.06 -16.80 6.19
CA PRO A 230 -5.09 -16.96 4.74
C PRO A 230 -4.41 -15.77 4.05
N THR A 231 -3.54 -16.06 3.07
CA THR A 231 -2.73 -15.04 2.40
C THR A 231 -2.82 -15.21 0.88
N LEU A 232 -3.10 -14.10 0.19
CA LEU A 232 -3.00 -13.96 -1.25
C LEU A 232 -1.73 -13.19 -1.59
N LEU A 233 -0.89 -13.76 -2.45
CA LEU A 233 0.26 -13.08 -3.04
C LEU A 233 -0.07 -12.73 -4.49
N MET A 234 -0.14 -11.45 -4.78
CA MET A 234 -0.28 -10.92 -6.14
C MET A 234 1.11 -10.50 -6.63
N ARG A 235 1.48 -10.92 -7.83
CA ARG A 235 2.80 -10.61 -8.40
C ARG A 235 2.66 -10.10 -9.83
N GLY A 236 3.37 -9.02 -10.15
CA GLY A 236 3.61 -8.68 -11.55
C GLY A 236 4.61 -9.65 -12.17
N ALA A 237 4.26 -10.29 -13.29
CA ALA A 237 5.14 -11.28 -13.94
C ALA A 237 6.53 -10.72 -14.33
N ARG A 238 6.64 -9.38 -14.45
CA ARG A 238 7.89 -8.63 -14.71
C ARG A 238 8.39 -7.87 -13.48
N SER A 239 7.95 -8.24 -12.27
CA SER A 239 8.42 -7.58 -11.06
C SER A 239 9.95 -7.72 -10.91
N ASP A 240 10.58 -6.59 -10.67
CA ASP A 240 12.00 -6.47 -10.36
C ASP A 240 12.26 -6.41 -8.84
N LEU A 241 11.21 -6.30 -8.03
CA LEU A 241 11.31 -6.25 -6.57
C LEU A 241 11.08 -7.61 -5.92
N LEU A 242 10.06 -8.34 -6.33
CA LEU A 242 9.74 -9.70 -5.87
C LEU A 242 10.13 -10.69 -6.97
N ASP A 243 11.20 -11.43 -6.79
CA ASP A 243 11.63 -12.44 -7.74
C ASP A 243 10.74 -13.70 -7.73
N VAL A 244 10.81 -14.49 -8.81
CA VAL A 244 9.98 -15.69 -9.00
C VAL A 244 10.28 -16.76 -7.95
N ALA A 245 11.55 -16.94 -7.57
CA ALA A 245 11.96 -17.97 -6.62
C ALA A 245 11.39 -17.65 -5.22
N THR A 246 11.56 -16.40 -4.76
CA THR A 246 10.97 -15.94 -3.50
C THR A 246 9.45 -16.08 -3.49
N ALA A 247 8.75 -15.70 -4.58
CA ALA A 247 7.31 -15.85 -4.68
C ALA A 247 6.87 -17.31 -4.63
N HIS A 248 7.62 -18.22 -5.26
CA HIS A 248 7.36 -19.65 -5.19
C HIS A 248 7.56 -20.19 -3.77
N ASP A 249 8.66 -19.82 -3.09
CA ASP A 249 8.94 -20.23 -1.72
C ASP A 249 7.82 -19.78 -0.77
N MET A 250 7.23 -18.60 -0.99
CA MET A 250 6.09 -18.10 -0.21
C MET A 250 4.85 -18.98 -0.33
N THR A 251 4.71 -19.78 -1.39
CA THR A 251 3.59 -20.75 -1.53
C THR A 251 3.84 -22.03 -0.74
N GLN A 252 5.06 -22.30 -0.29
CA GLN A 252 5.46 -23.55 0.35
C GLN A 252 5.66 -23.44 1.85
N ARG A 253 5.80 -22.23 2.40
CA ARG A 253 6.13 -22.00 3.81
C ARG A 253 5.26 -20.91 4.41
N GLY A 254 5.29 -20.76 5.73
CA GLY A 254 4.45 -19.83 6.49
C GLY A 254 2.96 -20.03 6.18
N PRO A 255 2.22 -18.99 5.79
CA PRO A 255 0.80 -19.08 5.47
C PRO A 255 0.51 -19.83 4.16
N ARG A 256 1.54 -20.25 3.40
CA ARG A 256 1.43 -20.91 2.09
C ARG A 256 0.53 -20.10 1.14
N ALA A 257 0.93 -18.86 0.86
CA ALA A 257 0.16 -17.90 0.10
C ALA A 257 -0.33 -18.49 -1.24
N ARG A 258 -1.58 -18.19 -1.61
CA ARG A 258 -2.07 -18.37 -2.97
C ARG A 258 -1.39 -17.33 -3.86
N LEU A 259 -0.64 -17.79 -4.87
CA LEU A 259 0.02 -16.91 -5.83
C LEU A 259 -0.86 -16.67 -7.06
N ILE A 260 -0.99 -15.39 -7.45
CA ILE A 260 -1.56 -14.97 -8.74
C ILE A 260 -0.57 -14.03 -9.42
N GLU A 261 -0.20 -14.36 -10.66
CA GLU A 261 0.70 -13.53 -11.47
C GLU A 261 -0.03 -12.82 -12.59
N PHE A 262 0.33 -11.55 -12.82
CA PHE A 262 -0.26 -10.71 -13.86
C PHE A 262 0.74 -10.47 -14.98
N ALA A 263 0.45 -11.00 -16.16
CA ALA A 263 1.28 -10.87 -17.34
C ALA A 263 1.44 -9.39 -17.77
N GLY A 264 2.65 -9.02 -18.18
CA GLY A 264 2.94 -7.65 -18.65
C GLY A 264 3.06 -6.60 -17.55
N VAL A 265 2.86 -6.96 -16.29
CA VAL A 265 2.93 -6.07 -15.12
C VAL A 265 4.26 -6.27 -14.39
N GLY A 266 4.90 -5.20 -13.97
CA GLY A 266 6.07 -5.17 -13.09
C GLY A 266 5.69 -4.84 -11.65
N HIS A 267 6.54 -4.08 -10.94
CA HIS A 267 6.27 -3.65 -9.57
C HIS A 267 5.52 -2.31 -9.57
N ALA A 268 4.24 -2.34 -9.21
CA ALA A 268 3.39 -3.42 -8.74
C ALA A 268 2.06 -3.43 -9.52
N PRO A 269 1.24 -4.51 -9.48
CA PRO A 269 -0.15 -4.44 -9.92
C PRO A 269 -0.86 -3.23 -9.33
N SER A 270 -1.50 -2.44 -10.18
CA SER A 270 -2.08 -1.13 -9.80
C SER A 270 -3.40 -1.22 -9.05
N LEU A 271 -4.05 -2.40 -9.08
CA LEU A 271 -5.40 -2.64 -8.55
C LEU A 271 -6.49 -1.77 -9.19
N ILE A 272 -6.25 -1.36 -10.46
CA ILE A 272 -7.21 -0.64 -11.30
C ILE A 272 -7.90 -1.59 -12.28
N PRO A 273 -7.17 -2.48 -13.02
CA PRO A 273 -7.82 -3.41 -13.95
C PRO A 273 -8.70 -4.44 -13.25
N ASP A 274 -9.88 -4.72 -13.82
CA ASP A 274 -10.84 -5.69 -13.27
C ASP A 274 -10.22 -7.03 -12.87
N PRO A 275 -9.33 -7.70 -13.66
CA PRO A 275 -8.75 -8.97 -13.23
C PRO A 275 -7.95 -8.90 -11.92
N GLN A 276 -7.35 -7.74 -11.61
CA GLN A 276 -6.62 -7.53 -10.36
C GLN A 276 -7.57 -7.30 -9.19
N ILE A 277 -8.64 -6.54 -9.42
CA ILE A 277 -9.71 -6.29 -8.45
C ILE A 277 -10.46 -7.58 -8.14
N ASP A 278 -10.85 -8.34 -9.18
CA ASP A 278 -11.58 -9.60 -9.05
C ASP A 278 -10.79 -10.63 -8.23
N ALA A 279 -9.46 -10.69 -8.40
CA ALA A 279 -8.60 -11.57 -7.62
C ALA A 279 -8.67 -11.25 -6.11
N VAL A 280 -8.64 -9.97 -5.73
CA VAL A 280 -8.78 -9.54 -4.33
C VAL A 280 -10.20 -9.81 -3.83
N GLU A 281 -11.23 -9.41 -4.59
CA GLU A 281 -12.62 -9.60 -4.21
C GLU A 281 -12.97 -11.07 -3.97
N GLN A 282 -12.56 -11.95 -4.88
CA GLN A 282 -12.79 -13.38 -4.77
C GLN A 282 -12.10 -13.98 -3.54
N PHE A 283 -10.84 -13.61 -3.30
CA PHE A 283 -10.11 -14.06 -2.12
C PHE A 283 -10.79 -13.63 -0.81
N LEU A 284 -11.21 -12.36 -0.73
CA LEU A 284 -11.89 -11.84 0.46
C LEU A 284 -13.25 -12.52 0.69
N LYS A 285 -14.02 -12.80 -0.37
CA LYS A 285 -15.28 -13.57 -0.27
C LYS A 285 -15.06 -14.93 0.34
N GLU A 286 -14.01 -15.66 -0.05
CA GLU A 286 -13.68 -16.97 0.51
C GLU A 286 -13.27 -16.89 1.99
N CYS A 287 -12.68 -15.79 2.44
CA CYS A 287 -12.21 -15.62 3.82
C CYS A 287 -13.29 -15.14 4.81
N PHE A 288 -14.36 -14.51 4.33
CA PHE A 288 -15.40 -13.91 5.17
C PHE A 288 -16.80 -14.54 4.97
N GLN A 289 -16.89 -15.67 4.27
CA GLN A 289 -18.13 -16.47 4.17
C GLN A 289 -18.45 -17.25 5.44
#